data_96a3fb0538f6525e46e711988f569ed0
#
_entry.id   96a3fb0538f6525e46e711988f569ed0
#
_cell.length_a   1.000
_cell.length_b   1.000
_cell.length_c   1.000
_cell.angle_alpha   90.00
_cell.angle_beta   90.00
_cell.angle_gamma   90.00
#
_symmetry.space_group_name_H-M   'P 1'
#
loop_
_entity.id
_entity.type
_entity.pdbx_description
1 polymer ?
#
loop_
_entity_poly.entity_id
_entity_poly.type
_entity_poly.pdbx_seq_one_letter_code
_entity_poly.pdbx_strand_id
1 'polypeptide(L)'
;MKKKLLIGAWAIIILGVGVFVYQNTQSKETETAKSISLYEVEKQTPLHLKGQVQAKWTQSVLLSTDKGPVKTIHYNLGDHVTKDAVLVTYEWGEKIKAERDSIIATMNQDAKNDPSKPVMVLKSTENEIKGTVTEYDKEKLSKDMEIKIDYVNQNKSVTGKITTISEINAIDDTSSTNATSNSATIVNYDFTAQPDENIPLGYSVEILIPRNEIHLPTKSIQEKDGKFFAYLIKDKKAQQKEVTVKEEDGFYTLESGLDEGNKIIKNVKGIKDGMEVAVQ
;
A
#
# COMPACT_ATOMS: atom_id res chain seq x y z
N MET A 1 39.12 12.46 -87.63
CA MET A 1 38.61 11.45 -86.71
C MET A 1 38.90 11.74 -85.22
N LYS A 2 39.91 12.50 -84.81
CA LYS A 2 40.30 12.74 -83.43
C LYS A 2 39.33 13.64 -82.61
N LYS A 3 38.58 14.57 -83.23
CA LYS A 3 37.65 15.48 -82.52
C LYS A 3 36.34 14.82 -82.11
N LYS A 4 35.86 13.78 -82.79
CA LYS A 4 34.63 13.06 -82.43
C LYS A 4 34.83 12.10 -81.22
N LEU A 5 36.06 11.62 -80.98
CA LEU A 5 36.40 10.77 -79.85
C LEU A 5 36.45 11.54 -78.54
N LEU A 6 36.87 12.79 -78.55
CA LEU A 6 36.93 13.66 -77.36
C LEU A 6 35.58 14.07 -76.90
N ILE A 7 34.56 14.27 -77.71
CA ILE A 7 33.19 14.61 -77.32
C ILE A 7 32.50 13.43 -76.67
N GLY A 8 32.75 12.21 -77.13
CA GLY A 8 32.19 11.00 -76.49
C GLY A 8 32.75 10.75 -75.06
N ALA A 9 34.04 11.01 -74.87
CA ALA A 9 34.67 10.87 -73.54
C ALA A 9 34.13 11.87 -72.52
N TRP A 10 33.84 13.12 -72.89
CA TRP A 10 33.24 14.13 -72.05
C TRP A 10 31.77 13.81 -71.71
N ALA A 11 31.01 13.25 -72.63
CA ALA A 11 29.62 12.85 -72.39
C ALA A 11 29.53 11.69 -71.36
N ILE A 12 30.46 10.72 -71.40
CA ILE A 12 30.51 9.62 -70.45
C ILE A 12 30.92 10.12 -69.06
N ILE A 13 31.85 11.07 -68.95
CA ILE A 13 32.28 11.66 -67.68
C ILE A 13 31.13 12.47 -67.06
N ILE A 14 30.36 13.25 -67.83
CA ILE A 14 29.20 14.03 -67.35
C ILE A 14 28.08 13.07 -66.87
N LEU A 15 27.81 11.99 -67.60
CA LEU A 15 26.85 10.98 -67.20
C LEU A 15 27.31 10.24 -65.94
N GLY A 16 28.59 9.88 -65.83
CA GLY A 16 29.17 9.24 -64.66
C GLY A 16 29.10 10.13 -63.40
N VAL A 17 29.42 11.42 -63.52
CA VAL A 17 29.32 12.41 -62.46
C VAL A 17 27.85 12.65 -62.11
N GLY A 18 26.95 12.72 -63.08
CA GLY A 18 25.51 12.87 -62.86
C GLY A 18 24.92 11.70 -62.10
N VAL A 19 25.26 10.45 -62.38
CA VAL A 19 24.83 9.25 -61.69
C VAL A 19 25.46 9.19 -60.30
N PHE A 20 26.75 9.56 -60.17
CA PHE A 20 27.42 9.60 -58.89
C PHE A 20 26.82 10.68 -57.94
N VAL A 21 26.52 11.86 -58.45
CA VAL A 21 25.83 12.92 -57.73
C VAL A 21 24.39 12.50 -57.42
N TYR A 22 23.66 11.87 -58.33
CA TYR A 22 22.31 11.37 -58.10
C TYR A 22 22.27 10.25 -57.05
N GLN A 23 23.24 9.35 -57.04
CA GLN A 23 23.35 8.31 -56.01
C GLN A 23 23.80 8.88 -54.66
N ASN A 24 24.58 9.97 -54.64
CA ASN A 24 25.03 10.59 -53.41
C ASN A 24 24.04 11.65 -52.84
N THR A 25 23.08 12.09 -53.67
CA THR A 25 21.96 12.97 -53.27
C THR A 25 20.68 12.17 -52.99
N GLN A 26 20.69 10.86 -52.97
CA GLN A 26 19.72 10.15 -52.19
C GLN A 26 19.96 10.55 -50.74
N SER A 27 19.30 11.62 -50.35
CA SER A 27 19.19 12.11 -48.97
C SER A 27 18.96 10.87 -48.11
N LYS A 28 19.90 10.54 -47.25
CA LYS A 28 19.51 9.93 -46.01
C LYS A 28 18.39 10.84 -45.50
N GLU A 29 17.13 10.42 -45.61
CA GLU A 29 16.09 10.98 -44.75
C GLU A 29 16.70 10.94 -43.36
N THR A 30 17.11 12.08 -42.87
CA THR A 30 17.46 12.25 -41.48
C THR A 30 16.13 12.03 -40.81
N GLU A 31 15.85 10.78 -40.43
CA GLU A 31 14.70 10.50 -39.55
C GLU A 31 14.87 11.42 -38.36
N THR A 32 14.10 12.49 -38.39
CA THR A 32 14.11 13.46 -37.29
C THR A 32 13.71 12.68 -36.04
N ALA A 33 14.63 12.60 -35.09
CA ALA A 33 14.41 11.83 -33.88
C ALA A 33 13.05 12.17 -33.31
N LYS A 34 12.20 11.16 -33.13
CA LYS A 34 10.83 11.37 -32.68
C LYS A 34 10.87 11.81 -31.24
N SER A 35 10.26 12.96 -30.93
CA SER A 35 10.12 13.47 -29.60
C SER A 35 9.19 12.56 -28.78
N ILE A 36 9.65 12.13 -27.59
CA ILE A 36 8.97 11.21 -26.73
C ILE A 36 9.02 11.68 -25.26
N SER A 37 8.06 11.23 -24.47
CA SER A 37 8.08 11.33 -23.02
C SER A 37 8.28 9.94 -22.40
N LEU A 38 8.88 9.91 -21.21
CA LEU A 38 9.13 8.69 -20.47
C LEU A 38 8.10 8.48 -19.37
N TYR A 39 7.92 7.23 -19.03
CA TYR A 39 7.22 6.78 -17.85
C TYR A 39 8.20 5.91 -17.04
N GLU A 40 8.38 6.23 -15.78
CA GLU A 40 9.16 5.43 -14.85
C GLU A 40 8.27 4.32 -14.29
N VAL A 41 8.77 3.10 -14.35
CA VAL A 41 8.06 1.90 -13.86
C VAL A 41 8.21 1.87 -12.36
N GLU A 42 7.12 2.13 -11.65
CA GLU A 42 7.07 2.20 -10.20
C GLU A 42 5.95 1.32 -9.66
N LYS A 43 6.15 0.78 -8.46
CA LYS A 43 5.07 0.13 -7.72
C LYS A 43 3.99 1.14 -7.37
N GLN A 44 2.78 0.63 -7.20
CA GLN A 44 1.67 1.46 -6.73
C GLN A 44 1.98 2.05 -5.35
N THR A 45 1.52 3.28 -5.13
CA THR A 45 1.61 3.91 -3.80
C THR A 45 0.95 3.01 -2.75
N PRO A 46 1.53 2.89 -1.55
CA PRO A 46 0.92 2.12 -0.47
C PRO A 46 -0.53 2.54 -0.21
N LEU A 47 -1.36 1.59 0.21
CA LEU A 47 -2.68 1.93 0.71
C LEU A 47 -2.54 2.48 2.14
N HIS A 48 -3.12 3.64 2.39
CA HIS A 48 -3.08 4.33 3.67
C HIS A 48 -4.35 4.03 4.47
N LEU A 49 -4.21 3.38 5.62
CA LEU A 49 -5.31 3.07 6.53
C LEU A 49 -5.08 3.76 7.87
N LYS A 50 -6.16 4.10 8.55
CA LYS A 50 -6.10 4.66 9.91
C LYS A 50 -6.20 3.56 10.94
N GLY A 51 -5.43 3.68 12.02
CA GLY A 51 -5.50 2.78 13.15
C GLY A 51 -5.38 3.50 14.49
N GLN A 52 -5.82 2.84 15.53
CA GLN A 52 -5.67 3.28 16.92
C GLN A 52 -5.00 2.19 17.75
N VAL A 53 -4.02 2.60 18.54
CA VAL A 53 -3.32 1.70 19.45
C VAL A 53 -4.20 1.41 20.65
N GLN A 54 -4.48 0.14 20.90
CA GLN A 54 -5.31 -0.34 21.98
C GLN A 54 -4.57 -1.40 22.79
N ALA A 55 -5.03 -1.63 24.02
CA ALA A 55 -4.55 -2.76 24.79
C ALA A 55 -5.05 -4.07 24.15
N LYS A 56 -4.20 -5.07 24.06
CA LYS A 56 -4.49 -6.37 23.45
C LYS A 56 -5.66 -7.09 24.14
N TRP A 57 -5.87 -6.81 25.44
CA TRP A 57 -7.02 -7.27 26.19
C TRP A 57 -7.32 -6.31 27.35
N THR A 58 -8.55 -6.42 27.86
CA THR A 58 -9.05 -5.62 28.96
C THR A 58 -9.84 -6.51 29.89
N GLN A 59 -9.66 -6.36 31.22
CA GLN A 59 -10.47 -7.00 32.26
C GLN A 59 -11.19 -5.94 33.06
N SER A 60 -12.52 -5.99 33.10
CA SER A 60 -13.35 -5.16 33.96
C SER A 60 -13.67 -5.90 35.23
N VAL A 61 -13.33 -5.33 36.39
CA VAL A 61 -13.58 -5.92 37.70
C VAL A 61 -14.86 -5.34 38.26
N LEU A 62 -15.92 -6.14 38.22
CA LEU A 62 -17.21 -5.80 38.82
C LEU A 62 -17.29 -6.37 40.23
N LEU A 63 -17.88 -5.61 41.15
CA LEU A 63 -18.18 -6.09 42.51
C LEU A 63 -19.50 -6.86 42.50
N SER A 64 -19.59 -7.88 43.36
CA SER A 64 -20.83 -8.64 43.56
C SER A 64 -21.28 -8.55 45.03
N THR A 65 -22.53 -8.18 45.20
CA THR A 65 -23.15 -8.14 46.53
C THR A 65 -23.29 -9.52 47.20
N ASP A 66 -23.37 -10.58 46.34
CA ASP A 66 -23.48 -11.96 46.82
C ASP A 66 -22.20 -12.47 47.49
N LYS A 67 -21.07 -11.78 47.29
CA LYS A 67 -19.79 -12.11 47.94
C LYS A 67 -19.54 -11.39 49.27
N GLY A 68 -20.49 -10.59 49.67
CA GLY A 68 -20.42 -9.78 50.89
C GLY A 68 -19.75 -8.42 50.67
N PRO A 69 -19.56 -7.66 51.77
CA PRO A 69 -18.90 -6.36 51.69
C PRO A 69 -17.45 -6.45 51.26
N VAL A 70 -16.97 -5.44 50.53
CA VAL A 70 -15.56 -5.34 50.15
C VAL A 70 -14.71 -4.98 51.38
N LYS A 71 -13.76 -5.84 51.69
CA LYS A 71 -12.80 -5.63 52.76
C LYS A 71 -11.61 -4.78 52.30
N THR A 72 -10.97 -5.17 51.21
CA THR A 72 -9.74 -4.52 50.74
C THR A 72 -9.67 -4.54 49.22
N ILE A 73 -9.28 -3.40 48.65
CA ILE A 73 -8.80 -3.26 47.26
C ILE A 73 -7.29 -3.15 47.37
N HIS A 74 -6.54 -4.05 46.72
CA HIS A 74 -5.10 -4.22 46.92
C HIS A 74 -4.23 -3.36 46.02
N TYR A 75 -4.76 -2.76 44.95
CA TYR A 75 -4.02 -2.00 43.96
C TYR A 75 -4.57 -0.62 43.71
N ASN A 76 -3.75 0.28 43.21
CA ASN A 76 -4.09 1.65 42.86
C ASN A 76 -4.00 1.86 41.35
N LEU A 77 -4.49 3.02 40.90
CA LEU A 77 -4.35 3.43 39.50
C LEU A 77 -2.88 3.47 39.10
N GLY A 78 -2.54 2.84 37.97
CA GLY A 78 -1.19 2.77 37.44
C GLY A 78 -0.33 1.61 37.95
N ASP A 79 -0.80 0.85 38.96
CA ASP A 79 -0.04 -0.29 39.45
C ASP A 79 0.03 -1.43 38.42
N HIS A 80 1.20 -2.07 38.35
CA HIS A 80 1.39 -3.31 37.60
C HIS A 80 0.90 -4.49 38.43
N VAL A 81 0.17 -5.38 37.78
CA VAL A 81 -0.45 -6.54 38.36
C VAL A 81 -0.02 -7.79 37.61
N THR A 82 0.43 -8.79 38.31
CA THR A 82 0.73 -10.11 37.75
C THR A 82 -0.53 -10.99 37.70
N LYS A 83 -0.53 -11.96 36.80
CA LYS A 83 -1.57 -12.98 36.74
C LYS A 83 -1.79 -13.61 38.12
N ASP A 84 -3.04 -13.92 38.45
CA ASP A 84 -3.51 -14.52 39.71
C ASP A 84 -3.32 -13.66 40.98
N ALA A 85 -2.78 -12.43 40.85
CA ALA A 85 -2.72 -11.49 41.96
C ALA A 85 -4.12 -11.13 42.48
N VAL A 86 -4.27 -10.99 43.77
CA VAL A 86 -5.54 -10.67 44.40
C VAL A 86 -5.84 -9.19 44.27
N LEU A 87 -6.87 -8.84 43.51
CA LEU A 87 -7.30 -7.46 43.26
C LEU A 87 -8.22 -6.93 44.35
N VAL A 88 -9.20 -7.75 44.74
CA VAL A 88 -10.22 -7.42 45.75
C VAL A 88 -10.36 -8.59 46.69
N THR A 89 -10.47 -8.31 47.99
CA THR A 89 -10.84 -9.27 49.05
C THR A 89 -12.16 -8.85 49.66
N TYR A 90 -13.09 -9.77 49.81
CA TYR A 90 -14.38 -9.58 50.51
C TYR A 90 -14.29 -9.99 51.99
N GLU A 91 -15.15 -9.47 52.83
CA GLU A 91 -15.20 -9.83 54.25
C GLU A 91 -15.45 -11.33 54.50
N TRP A 92 -16.20 -11.98 53.62
CA TRP A 92 -16.51 -13.42 53.71
C TRP A 92 -15.39 -14.31 53.11
N GLY A 93 -14.24 -13.71 52.77
CA GLY A 93 -13.04 -14.43 52.34
C GLY A 93 -12.93 -14.65 50.83
N GLU A 94 -13.99 -14.36 50.07
CA GLU A 94 -13.95 -14.39 48.59
C GLU A 94 -12.95 -13.38 48.04
N LYS A 95 -12.35 -13.71 46.85
CA LYS A 95 -11.34 -12.87 46.20
C LYS A 95 -11.58 -12.76 44.72
N ILE A 96 -11.34 -11.58 44.20
CA ILE A 96 -11.23 -11.37 42.75
C ILE A 96 -9.75 -11.29 42.38
N LYS A 97 -9.35 -12.00 41.35
CA LYS A 97 -7.94 -12.08 40.88
C LYS A 97 -7.79 -11.53 39.50
N ALA A 98 -6.57 -11.11 39.19
CA ALA A 98 -6.17 -10.74 37.83
C ALA A 98 -6.09 -11.99 36.94
N GLU A 99 -6.67 -11.92 35.77
CA GLU A 99 -6.64 -13.02 34.78
C GLU A 99 -5.29 -13.13 34.08
N ARG A 100 -4.60 -12.01 33.91
CA ARG A 100 -3.32 -11.88 33.18
C ARG A 100 -2.48 -10.73 33.74
N ASP A 101 -1.21 -10.70 33.34
CA ASP A 101 -0.32 -9.57 33.62
C ASP A 101 -0.89 -8.30 32.98
N SER A 102 -0.96 -7.22 33.75
CA SER A 102 -1.72 -6.02 33.40
C SER A 102 -1.28 -4.78 34.17
N ILE A 103 -1.85 -3.65 33.79
CA ILE A 103 -1.78 -2.39 34.50
C ILE A 103 -3.20 -1.93 34.88
N ILE A 104 -3.37 -1.36 36.06
CA ILE A 104 -4.65 -0.76 36.47
C ILE A 104 -4.84 0.54 35.66
N ALA A 105 -5.73 0.51 34.69
CA ALA A 105 -5.95 1.62 33.77
C ALA A 105 -6.98 2.63 34.28
N THR A 106 -7.98 2.17 35.05
CA THR A 106 -8.96 3.04 35.71
C THR A 106 -9.36 2.49 37.06
N MET A 107 -9.72 3.40 37.97
CA MET A 107 -10.27 3.11 39.29
C MET A 107 -11.54 3.92 39.46
N ASN A 108 -12.61 3.28 39.96
CA ASN A 108 -13.87 3.93 40.27
C ASN A 108 -14.29 3.60 41.71
N GLN A 109 -14.15 4.56 42.59
CA GLN A 109 -14.50 4.39 44.00
C GLN A 109 -16.02 4.32 44.22
N ASP A 110 -16.82 4.93 43.34
CA ASP A 110 -18.29 4.93 43.42
C ASP A 110 -18.87 3.56 43.09
N ALA A 111 -18.12 2.66 42.48
CA ALA A 111 -18.55 1.29 42.19
C ALA A 111 -18.86 0.46 43.46
N LYS A 112 -18.40 0.88 44.64
CA LYS A 112 -18.78 0.28 45.92
C LYS A 112 -20.28 0.44 46.19
N ASN A 113 -20.88 1.49 45.66
CA ASN A 113 -22.30 1.81 45.83
C ASN A 113 -23.13 1.44 44.57
N ASP A 114 -22.49 1.09 43.48
CA ASP A 114 -23.14 0.76 42.21
C ASP A 114 -22.42 -0.44 41.57
N PRO A 115 -22.87 -1.67 41.84
CA PRO A 115 -22.24 -2.90 41.30
C PRO A 115 -22.31 -3.04 39.79
N SER A 116 -23.11 -2.23 39.10
CA SER A 116 -23.15 -2.23 37.64
C SER A 116 -21.91 -1.60 37.01
N LYS A 117 -21.15 -0.82 37.79
CA LYS A 117 -19.92 -0.17 37.33
C LYS A 117 -18.68 -0.93 37.79
N PRO A 118 -17.66 -1.06 36.92
CA PRO A 118 -16.42 -1.68 37.35
C PRO A 118 -15.69 -0.84 38.39
N VAL A 119 -15.20 -1.49 39.46
CA VAL A 119 -14.37 -0.83 40.47
C VAL A 119 -12.99 -0.53 39.96
N MET A 120 -12.49 -1.34 39.04
CA MET A 120 -11.26 -1.11 38.29
C MET A 120 -11.31 -1.76 36.91
N VAL A 121 -10.52 -1.21 36.00
CA VAL A 121 -10.31 -1.80 34.66
C VAL A 121 -8.82 -2.02 34.49
N LEU A 122 -8.46 -3.25 34.21
CA LEU A 122 -7.10 -3.67 33.88
C LEU A 122 -6.93 -3.70 32.40
N LYS A 123 -5.76 -3.25 31.90
CA LYS A 123 -5.37 -3.32 30.51
C LYS A 123 -4.07 -4.07 30.35
N SER A 124 -3.93 -4.77 29.23
CA SER A 124 -2.67 -5.40 28.85
C SER A 124 -1.55 -4.37 28.75
N THR A 125 -0.34 -4.76 29.15
CA THR A 125 0.88 -4.01 28.87
C THR A 125 1.33 -4.19 27.41
N GLU A 126 0.89 -5.26 26.74
CA GLU A 126 1.03 -5.44 25.32
C GLU A 126 -0.08 -4.69 24.59
N ASN A 127 0.27 -4.09 23.47
CA ASN A 127 -0.67 -3.37 22.65
C ASN A 127 -0.86 -4.03 21.27
N GLU A 128 -1.95 -3.68 20.62
CA GLU A 128 -2.26 -3.96 19.24
C GLU A 128 -2.81 -2.69 18.58
N ILE A 129 -2.79 -2.66 17.26
CA ILE A 129 -3.43 -1.59 16.51
C ILE A 129 -4.72 -2.15 15.94
N LYS A 130 -5.83 -1.45 16.18
CA LYS A 130 -7.12 -1.72 15.56
C LYS A 130 -7.38 -0.69 14.47
N GLY A 131 -7.71 -1.16 13.27
CA GLY A 131 -8.07 -0.34 12.12
C GLY A 131 -9.27 -0.91 11.38
N THR A 132 -9.74 -0.14 10.40
CA THR A 132 -10.83 -0.56 9.50
C THR A 132 -10.37 -0.46 8.05
N VAL A 133 -10.89 -1.33 7.22
CA VAL A 133 -10.65 -1.37 5.77
C VAL A 133 -11.97 -1.52 5.04
N THR A 134 -12.11 -0.88 3.88
CA THR A 134 -13.30 -1.02 3.04
C THR A 134 -13.38 -2.40 2.38
N GLU A 135 -14.56 -2.83 1.97
CA GLU A 135 -14.75 -4.07 1.20
C GLU A 135 -13.89 -4.12 -0.07
N TYR A 136 -13.66 -2.98 -0.73
CA TYR A 136 -12.85 -2.88 -1.95
C TYR A 136 -11.35 -3.10 -1.73
N ASP A 137 -10.87 -2.80 -0.51
CA ASP A 137 -9.46 -2.89 -0.18
C ASP A 137 -9.13 -4.11 0.70
N LYS A 138 -10.15 -4.79 1.22
CA LYS A 138 -9.99 -5.95 2.11
C LYS A 138 -9.14 -7.06 1.49
N GLU A 139 -9.33 -7.35 0.19
CA GLU A 139 -8.57 -8.38 -0.53
C GLU A 139 -7.07 -8.05 -0.67
N LYS A 140 -6.70 -6.77 -0.47
CA LYS A 140 -5.30 -6.32 -0.50
C LYS A 140 -4.58 -6.62 0.81
N LEU A 141 -5.30 -6.98 1.88
CA LEU A 141 -4.76 -7.35 3.17
C LEU A 141 -4.65 -8.86 3.29
N SER A 142 -3.58 -9.33 3.90
CA SER A 142 -3.44 -10.74 4.29
C SER A 142 -2.87 -10.86 5.68
N LYS A 143 -3.21 -11.94 6.37
CA LYS A 143 -2.61 -12.26 7.66
C LYS A 143 -1.09 -12.41 7.49
N ASP A 144 -0.34 -11.98 8.51
CA ASP A 144 1.12 -11.96 8.57
C ASP A 144 1.82 -11.04 7.55
N MET A 145 1.04 -10.22 6.81
CA MET A 145 1.57 -9.19 5.92
C MET A 145 2.37 -8.16 6.71
N GLU A 146 3.59 -7.88 6.26
CA GLU A 146 4.42 -6.81 6.81
C GLU A 146 3.89 -5.45 6.40
N ILE A 147 3.82 -4.55 7.37
CA ILE A 147 3.30 -3.20 7.20
C ILE A 147 4.24 -2.18 7.83
N LYS A 148 4.15 -0.94 7.33
CA LYS A 148 4.78 0.20 7.98
C LYS A 148 3.70 0.97 8.74
N ILE A 149 4.06 1.45 9.93
CA ILE A 149 3.17 2.16 10.85
C ILE A 149 3.79 3.51 11.16
N ASP A 150 3.15 4.57 10.71
CA ASP A 150 3.60 5.95 10.92
C ASP A 150 2.79 6.61 12.06
N TYR A 151 3.48 7.30 12.96
CA TYR A 151 2.83 8.08 14.02
C TYR A 151 2.25 9.36 13.42
N VAL A 152 0.95 9.62 13.63
CA VAL A 152 0.25 10.76 13.03
C VAL A 152 0.88 12.12 13.40
N ASN A 153 1.39 12.25 14.62
CA ASN A 153 1.87 13.53 15.16
C ASN A 153 3.39 13.56 15.41
N GLN A 154 4.12 12.57 14.95
CA GLN A 154 5.56 12.45 15.16
C GLN A 154 6.22 11.93 13.89
N ASN A 155 7.41 12.40 13.62
CA ASN A 155 8.20 11.87 12.49
C ASN A 155 8.89 10.54 12.89
N LYS A 156 8.08 9.58 13.33
CA LYS A 156 8.51 8.24 13.74
C LYS A 156 7.69 7.19 13.01
N SER A 157 8.37 6.16 12.54
CA SER A 157 7.80 4.98 11.90
C SER A 157 8.29 3.73 12.61
N VAL A 158 7.45 2.72 12.66
CA VAL A 158 7.80 1.36 13.10
C VAL A 158 7.24 0.37 12.09
N THR A 159 7.76 -0.85 12.10
CA THR A 159 7.19 -1.97 11.35
C THR A 159 6.23 -2.76 12.21
N GLY A 160 5.47 -3.64 11.58
CA GLY A 160 4.56 -4.54 12.24
C GLY A 160 3.94 -5.52 11.27
N LYS A 161 3.00 -6.33 11.75
CA LYS A 161 2.31 -7.34 10.94
C LYS A 161 0.81 -7.32 11.19
N ILE A 162 0.02 -7.57 10.14
CA ILE A 162 -1.41 -7.82 10.28
C ILE A 162 -1.60 -9.15 10.98
N THR A 163 -2.39 -9.16 12.05
CA THR A 163 -2.64 -10.37 12.85
C THR A 163 -3.99 -11.00 12.55
N THR A 164 -5.03 -10.17 12.40
CA THR A 164 -6.37 -10.64 12.06
C THR A 164 -7.05 -9.71 11.08
N ILE A 165 -7.94 -10.26 10.26
CA ILE A 165 -8.85 -9.53 9.39
C ILE A 165 -10.23 -10.10 9.64
N SER A 166 -11.20 -9.27 10.02
CA SER A 166 -12.56 -9.72 10.28
C SER A 166 -13.23 -10.19 8.99
N GLU A 167 -13.95 -11.29 9.06
CA GLU A 167 -14.85 -11.74 7.98
C GLU A 167 -16.25 -11.12 8.12
N ILE A 168 -16.56 -10.60 9.28
CA ILE A 168 -17.82 -9.94 9.58
C ILE A 168 -17.58 -8.44 9.48
N ASN A 169 -18.50 -7.73 8.83
CA ASN A 169 -18.44 -6.28 8.72
C ASN A 169 -18.42 -5.59 10.10
N ALA A 170 -17.69 -4.49 10.20
CA ALA A 170 -17.75 -3.62 11.36
C ALA A 170 -19.18 -3.09 11.50
N ILE A 171 -19.84 -3.43 12.61
CA ILE A 171 -21.14 -2.87 12.94
C ILE A 171 -20.85 -1.49 13.54
N ASP A 172 -21.28 -0.44 12.85
CA ASP A 172 -21.31 0.89 13.46
C ASP A 172 -22.33 0.87 14.60
N ASP A 173 -21.87 0.82 15.84
CA ASP A 173 -22.71 0.92 17.05
C ASP A 173 -23.45 2.28 17.14
N THR A 174 -23.22 3.17 16.16
CA THR A 174 -23.86 4.49 16.04
C THR A 174 -25.05 4.52 15.08
N SER A 175 -25.48 3.39 14.51
CA SER A 175 -26.67 3.39 13.67
C SER A 175 -27.94 3.49 14.54
N SER A 176 -28.16 4.68 15.13
CA SER A 176 -29.47 5.12 15.53
C SER A 176 -30.37 5.18 14.28
N THR A 177 -31.31 4.27 14.27
CA THR A 177 -32.56 4.27 13.50
C THR A 177 -32.95 5.62 12.89
N ASN A 178 -32.56 5.87 11.63
CA ASN A 178 -33.26 6.72 10.66
C ASN A 178 -32.53 6.65 9.30
N ALA A 179 -32.39 5.47 8.73
CA ALA A 179 -31.87 5.32 7.37
C ALA A 179 -33.05 5.30 6.39
N THR A 180 -33.46 6.47 5.96
CA THR A 180 -34.19 6.65 4.71
C THR A 180 -33.25 7.33 3.72
N SER A 181 -32.26 6.59 3.22
CA SER A 181 -31.50 7.00 2.03
C SER A 181 -30.98 5.75 1.32
N ASN A 182 -31.39 5.59 0.05
CA ASN A 182 -30.91 4.58 -0.89
C ASN A 182 -29.47 4.89 -1.37
N SER A 183 -28.56 5.20 -0.45
CA SER A 183 -27.15 5.34 -0.78
C SER A 183 -26.48 3.98 -0.49
N ALA A 184 -25.80 3.41 -1.46
CA ALA A 184 -24.96 2.25 -1.24
C ALA A 184 -23.93 2.60 -0.15
N THR A 185 -24.06 2.00 1.02
CA THR A 185 -23.14 2.23 2.14
C THR A 185 -21.95 1.32 1.93
N ILE A 186 -20.76 1.90 1.81
CA ILE A 186 -19.50 1.12 1.75
C ILE A 186 -19.35 0.36 3.06
N VAL A 187 -19.19 -0.94 2.96
CA VAL A 187 -19.01 -1.81 4.11
C VAL A 187 -17.57 -1.77 4.58
N ASN A 188 -17.36 -1.62 5.88
CA ASN A 188 -16.05 -1.65 6.51
C ASN A 188 -15.84 -2.96 7.27
N TYR A 189 -14.59 -3.41 7.34
CA TYR A 189 -14.16 -4.58 8.08
C TYR A 189 -13.06 -4.20 9.07
N ASP A 190 -13.14 -4.75 10.27
CA ASP A 190 -12.10 -4.56 11.27
C ASP A 190 -10.87 -5.41 10.93
N PHE A 191 -9.70 -4.87 11.20
CA PHE A 191 -8.47 -5.65 11.23
C PHE A 191 -7.61 -5.24 12.42
N THR A 192 -6.72 -6.13 12.84
CA THR A 192 -5.73 -5.84 13.88
C THR A 192 -4.33 -6.04 13.35
N ALA A 193 -3.40 -5.27 13.90
CA ALA A 193 -1.98 -5.39 13.59
C ALA A 193 -1.15 -5.34 14.88
N GLN A 194 -0.07 -6.11 14.90
CA GLN A 194 0.91 -6.13 15.98
C GLN A 194 2.12 -5.31 15.55
N PRO A 195 2.41 -4.17 16.21
CA PRO A 195 3.65 -3.44 15.98
C PRO A 195 4.85 -4.20 16.57
N ASP A 196 6.02 -4.08 15.93
CA ASP A 196 7.26 -4.69 16.41
C ASP A 196 7.82 -3.95 17.63
N GLU A 197 7.48 -2.68 17.81
CA GLU A 197 7.80 -1.87 18.98
C GLU A 197 6.53 -1.50 19.74
N ASN A 198 6.66 -1.33 21.06
CA ASN A 198 5.54 -0.90 21.90
C ASN A 198 5.19 0.58 21.63
N ILE A 199 3.99 0.83 21.18
CA ILE A 199 3.45 2.18 20.94
C ILE A 199 2.52 2.54 22.10
N PRO A 200 2.57 3.75 22.67
CA PRO A 200 1.70 4.12 23.77
C PRO A 200 0.21 3.97 23.43
N LEU A 201 -0.57 3.48 24.42
CA LEU A 201 -2.01 3.28 24.23
C LEU A 201 -2.72 4.60 23.91
N GLY A 202 -3.72 4.52 23.03
CA GLY A 202 -4.54 5.64 22.60
C GLY A 202 -3.95 6.46 21.44
N TYR A 203 -2.72 6.16 21.00
CA TYR A 203 -2.14 6.85 19.84
C TYR A 203 -2.89 6.49 18.57
N SER A 204 -3.10 7.51 17.74
CA SER A 204 -3.53 7.33 16.35
C SER A 204 -2.33 7.12 15.47
N VAL A 205 -2.42 6.16 14.56
CA VAL A 205 -1.36 5.79 13.62
C VAL A 205 -1.92 5.68 12.21
N GLU A 206 -1.04 5.87 11.23
CA GLU A 206 -1.29 5.57 9.84
C GLU A 206 -0.59 4.27 9.46
N ILE A 207 -1.34 3.35 8.87
CA ILE A 207 -0.87 2.03 8.47
C ILE A 207 -0.70 2.03 6.96
N LEU A 208 0.53 1.80 6.48
CA LEU A 208 0.86 1.74 5.07
C LEU A 208 0.95 0.28 4.64
N ILE A 209 -0.01 -0.12 3.82
CA ILE A 209 -0.08 -1.46 3.23
C ILE A 209 0.70 -1.43 1.90
N PRO A 210 1.80 -2.20 1.76
CA PRO A 210 2.57 -2.19 0.54
C PRO A 210 1.76 -2.75 -0.63
N ARG A 211 1.86 -2.10 -1.78
CA ARG A 211 1.33 -2.59 -3.05
C ARG A 211 2.49 -2.98 -3.94
N ASN A 212 2.58 -4.26 -4.27
CA ASN A 212 3.65 -4.78 -5.14
C ASN A 212 3.29 -4.72 -6.62
N GLU A 213 2.07 -4.34 -6.95
CA GLU A 213 1.59 -4.21 -8.31
C GLU A 213 2.22 -3.00 -9.01
N ILE A 214 2.56 -3.18 -10.27
CA ILE A 214 3.05 -2.13 -11.15
C ILE A 214 2.00 -1.91 -12.23
N HIS A 215 1.48 -0.69 -12.31
CA HIS A 215 0.50 -0.31 -13.33
C HIS A 215 1.19 0.46 -14.45
N LEU A 216 0.97 0.02 -15.69
CA LEU A 216 1.51 0.66 -16.88
C LEU A 216 0.39 1.37 -17.66
N PRO A 217 0.62 2.61 -18.13
CA PRO A 217 -0.36 3.30 -18.98
C PRO A 217 -0.66 2.50 -20.24
N THR A 218 -1.90 2.39 -20.66
CA THR A 218 -2.31 1.65 -21.87
C THR A 218 -1.54 2.08 -23.12
N LYS A 219 -1.21 3.37 -23.23
CA LYS A 219 -0.45 3.93 -24.36
C LYS A 219 1.03 3.56 -24.36
N SER A 220 1.57 3.02 -23.27
CA SER A 220 3.00 2.62 -23.18
C SER A 220 3.25 1.18 -23.63
N ILE A 221 2.20 0.43 -23.92
CA ILE A 221 2.25 -0.96 -24.35
C ILE A 221 1.74 -1.07 -25.79
N GLN A 222 2.46 -1.83 -26.61
CA GLN A 222 2.06 -2.19 -27.95
C GLN A 222 1.72 -3.68 -27.99
N GLU A 223 0.52 -4.00 -28.44
CA GLU A 223 0.16 -5.37 -28.76
C GLU A 223 0.53 -5.67 -30.23
N LYS A 224 1.17 -6.79 -30.46
CA LYS A 224 1.52 -7.29 -31.77
C LYS A 224 1.56 -8.83 -31.77
N ASP A 225 0.84 -9.45 -32.70
CA ASP A 225 0.77 -10.90 -32.85
C ASP A 225 0.41 -11.65 -31.54
N GLY A 226 -0.48 -11.05 -30.72
CA GLY A 226 -0.91 -11.61 -29.42
C GLY A 226 0.14 -11.49 -28.31
N LYS A 227 1.18 -10.69 -28.51
CA LYS A 227 2.23 -10.39 -27.53
C LYS A 227 2.25 -8.91 -27.21
N PHE A 228 2.66 -8.61 -25.99
CA PHE A 228 2.76 -7.23 -25.49
C PHE A 228 4.21 -6.78 -25.42
N PHE A 229 4.44 -5.52 -25.80
CA PHE A 229 5.78 -4.94 -25.87
C PHE A 229 5.79 -3.55 -25.24
N ALA A 230 6.80 -3.30 -24.42
CA ALA A 230 7.21 -1.96 -23.99
C ALA A 230 8.48 -1.54 -24.74
N TYR A 231 8.77 -0.24 -24.76
CA TYR A 231 9.97 0.28 -25.40
C TYR A 231 10.82 1.04 -24.37
N LEU A 232 12.04 0.57 -24.15
CA LEU A 232 13.07 1.25 -23.38
C LEU A 232 13.92 2.12 -24.31
N ILE A 233 14.76 2.98 -23.74
CA ILE A 233 15.73 3.74 -24.51
C ILE A 233 17.13 3.21 -24.22
N LYS A 234 17.83 2.86 -25.31
CA LYS A 234 19.25 2.52 -25.28
C LYS A 234 19.96 3.25 -26.43
N ASP A 235 21.02 3.98 -26.13
CA ASP A 235 21.82 4.72 -27.13
C ASP A 235 20.97 5.63 -28.03
N LYS A 236 20.01 6.37 -27.47
CA LYS A 236 19.05 7.23 -28.18
C LYS A 236 18.12 6.50 -29.14
N LYS A 237 18.00 5.19 -29.03
CA LYS A 237 17.11 4.36 -29.85
C LYS A 237 16.07 3.66 -28.96
N ALA A 238 14.88 3.50 -29.52
CA ALA A 238 13.84 2.69 -28.91
C ALA A 238 14.22 1.21 -29.00
N GLN A 239 14.28 0.52 -27.88
CA GLN A 239 14.53 -0.91 -27.81
C GLN A 239 13.26 -1.62 -27.35
N GLN A 240 12.72 -2.47 -28.21
CA GLN A 240 11.55 -3.28 -27.92
C GLN A 240 11.86 -4.34 -26.87
N LYS A 241 11.01 -4.48 -25.87
CA LYS A 241 11.10 -5.52 -24.83
C LYS A 241 9.74 -6.18 -24.67
N GLU A 242 9.69 -7.52 -24.81
CA GLU A 242 8.49 -8.30 -24.55
C GLU A 242 8.15 -8.24 -23.04
N VAL A 243 6.87 -8.06 -22.74
CA VAL A 243 6.33 -7.99 -21.37
C VAL A 243 5.10 -8.87 -21.24
N THR A 244 4.90 -9.42 -20.06
CA THR A 244 3.63 -10.08 -19.73
C THR A 244 2.81 -9.11 -18.89
N VAL A 245 1.60 -8.83 -19.34
CA VAL A 245 0.69 -7.90 -18.68
C VAL A 245 -0.71 -8.47 -18.67
N LYS A 246 -1.46 -8.11 -17.63
CA LYS A 246 -2.90 -8.32 -17.55
C LYS A 246 -3.61 -7.01 -17.89
N GLU A 247 -4.56 -7.05 -18.82
CA GLU A 247 -5.35 -5.89 -19.18
C GLU A 247 -6.42 -5.62 -18.13
N GLU A 248 -6.46 -4.39 -17.65
CA GLU A 248 -7.45 -3.86 -16.71
C GLU A 248 -8.15 -2.64 -17.31
N ASP A 249 -9.21 -2.17 -16.67
CA ASP A 249 -9.90 -0.96 -17.15
C ASP A 249 -9.03 0.29 -16.98
N GLY A 250 -8.46 0.74 -18.09
CA GLY A 250 -7.66 1.97 -18.19
C GLY A 250 -6.15 1.82 -17.97
N PHE A 251 -5.63 0.64 -17.64
CA PHE A 251 -4.19 0.37 -17.47
C PHE A 251 -3.85 -1.11 -17.72
N TYR A 252 -2.56 -1.42 -17.75
CA TYR A 252 -2.06 -2.79 -17.72
C TYR A 252 -1.37 -3.07 -16.39
N THR A 253 -1.68 -4.18 -15.73
CA THR A 253 -0.92 -4.69 -14.60
C THR A 253 0.25 -5.51 -15.11
N LEU A 254 1.48 -5.10 -14.75
CA LEU A 254 2.70 -5.80 -15.15
C LEU A 254 2.87 -7.08 -14.33
N GLU A 255 3.02 -8.22 -15.02
CA GLU A 255 3.35 -9.50 -14.40
C GLU A 255 4.85 -9.82 -14.52
N SER A 256 5.45 -9.50 -15.67
CA SER A 256 6.89 -9.71 -15.90
C SER A 256 7.41 -8.91 -17.08
N GLY A 257 8.75 -8.84 -17.20
CA GLY A 257 9.45 -8.25 -18.34
C GLY A 257 10.03 -6.87 -18.06
N LEU A 258 9.63 -6.15 -17.04
CA LEU A 258 10.23 -4.88 -16.61
C LEU A 258 10.51 -4.93 -15.11
N ASP A 259 11.50 -4.15 -14.70
CA ASP A 259 11.88 -3.95 -13.31
C ASP A 259 11.48 -2.55 -12.85
N GLU A 260 11.26 -2.39 -11.55
CA GLU A 260 11.09 -1.09 -10.92
C GLU A 260 12.27 -0.16 -11.25
N GLY A 261 11.97 1.10 -11.58
CA GLY A 261 12.96 2.08 -12.04
C GLY A 261 13.27 2.02 -13.53
N ASN A 262 12.77 1.05 -14.29
CA ASN A 262 12.90 1.08 -15.75
C ASN A 262 12.16 2.29 -16.32
N LYS A 263 12.77 2.96 -17.32
CA LYS A 263 12.16 4.08 -18.04
C LYS A 263 11.69 3.62 -19.40
N ILE A 264 10.37 3.60 -19.59
CA ILE A 264 9.74 3.19 -20.83
C ILE A 264 9.13 4.39 -21.55
N ILE A 265 8.92 4.26 -22.87
CA ILE A 265 8.24 5.28 -23.67
C ILE A 265 6.76 5.33 -23.27
N LYS A 266 6.29 6.49 -22.83
CA LYS A 266 4.93 6.70 -22.34
C LYS A 266 3.85 6.53 -23.42
N ASN A 267 4.18 6.82 -24.68
CA ASN A 267 3.28 6.65 -25.82
C ASN A 267 4.02 6.02 -26.99
N VAL A 268 3.74 4.76 -27.23
CA VAL A 268 4.43 3.95 -28.24
C VAL A 268 3.80 4.03 -29.64
N LYS A 269 2.78 4.88 -29.84
CA LYS A 269 2.13 5.04 -31.15
C LYS A 269 3.14 5.47 -32.21
N GLY A 270 3.37 4.60 -33.21
CA GLY A 270 4.32 4.83 -34.33
C GLY A 270 5.79 4.76 -33.90
N ILE A 271 6.10 4.14 -32.77
CA ILE A 271 7.45 3.74 -32.36
C ILE A 271 7.74 2.36 -32.98
N LYS A 272 8.95 2.16 -33.43
CA LYS A 272 9.48 0.87 -33.94
C LYS A 272 10.79 0.56 -33.24
N ASP A 273 11.11 -0.72 -33.19
CA ASP A 273 12.41 -1.16 -32.64
C ASP A 273 13.57 -0.54 -33.45
N GLY A 274 14.57 -0.04 -32.73
CA GLY A 274 15.74 0.62 -33.33
C GLY A 274 15.52 2.07 -33.76
N MET A 275 14.31 2.64 -33.68
CA MET A 275 13.98 4.00 -34.09
C MET A 275 14.72 5.04 -33.24
N GLU A 276 15.29 6.09 -33.84
CA GLU A 276 15.88 7.21 -33.10
C GLU A 276 14.82 8.05 -32.41
N VAL A 277 15.05 8.32 -31.14
CA VAL A 277 14.12 9.05 -30.26
C VAL A 277 14.87 10.13 -29.47
N ALA A 278 14.17 11.24 -29.21
CA ALA A 278 14.64 12.32 -28.35
C ALA A 278 13.69 12.52 -27.17
N VAL A 279 14.21 12.48 -25.97
CA VAL A 279 13.44 12.72 -24.74
C VAL A 279 13.17 14.21 -24.60
N GLN A 280 11.90 14.57 -24.39
CA GLN A 280 11.48 15.94 -24.06
C GLN A 280 11.67 16.25 -22.59
#